data_e3c55aa681b183a2115e4109dcae54f3
#
_entry.id   e3c55aa681b183a2115e4109dcae54f3
#
_cell.length_a   1.000
_cell.length_b   1.000
_cell.length_c   1.000
_cell.angle_alpha   90.00
_cell.angle_beta   90.00
_cell.angle_gamma   90.00
#
_symmetry.space_group_name_H-M   'P 1'
#
loop_
_entity.id
_entity.type
_entity.pdbx_description
1 polymer ?
#
loop_
_entity_poly.entity_id
_entity_poly.type
_entity_poly.pdbx_seq_one_letter_code
_entity_poly.pdbx_strand_id
1 'polypeptide(L)'
;MRALVQRVSSASVRVDGTTVGSIGPGMLVLLGVAPGDGEEEARRLARKVTALRIFDDAGGRMSEPLGDDREILCVSQFTLYGDIRKGNRPSFTGAAPPGHAEPLYDLACELLGAQRGEFGAAMEVELVNDGPVTLLIET
;
A
#
# COMPACT_ATOMS: atom_id res chain seq x y z
N MET A 1 -11.72 1.82 -1.35
CA MET A 1 -10.35 1.32 -1.14
C MET A 1 -9.75 1.89 0.15
N ARG A 2 -8.87 1.13 0.75
CA ARG A 2 -8.03 1.57 1.87
C ARG A 2 -6.57 1.35 1.52
N ALA A 3 -5.73 2.33 1.85
CA ALA A 3 -4.29 2.21 1.76
C ALA A 3 -3.66 2.60 3.08
N LEU A 4 -2.86 1.71 3.65
CA LEU A 4 -1.98 2.05 4.76
C LEU A 4 -0.62 2.39 4.15
N VAL A 5 -0.21 3.65 4.32
CA VAL A 5 1.03 4.20 3.75
C VAL A 5 2.04 4.41 4.86
N GLN A 6 3.23 3.85 4.68
CA GLN A 6 4.35 4.07 5.59
C GLN A 6 5.55 4.62 4.83
N ARG A 7 6.11 5.73 5.32
CA ARG A 7 7.39 6.22 4.83
C ARG A 7 8.48 5.28 5.31
N VAL A 8 9.33 4.83 4.39
CA VAL A 8 10.37 3.85 4.68
C VAL A 8 11.73 4.29 4.20
N SER A 9 12.78 3.85 4.89
CA SER A 9 14.15 3.91 4.38
C SER A 9 14.46 2.71 3.50
N SER A 10 13.76 1.59 3.72
CA SER A 10 13.79 0.40 2.87
C SER A 10 12.58 -0.48 3.14
N ALA A 11 12.15 -1.25 2.14
CA ALA A 11 11.13 -2.27 2.29
C ALA A 11 11.34 -3.38 1.27
N SER A 12 10.93 -4.59 1.62
CA SER A 12 10.98 -5.73 0.71
C SER A 12 9.85 -6.71 1.02
N VAL A 13 9.51 -7.52 0.04
CA VAL A 13 8.52 -8.59 0.19
C VAL A 13 9.08 -9.90 -0.37
N ARG A 14 8.91 -10.98 0.39
CA ARG A 14 9.37 -12.33 0.03
C ARG A 14 8.18 -13.27 -0.06
N VAL A 15 8.26 -14.16 -1.04
CA VAL A 15 7.35 -15.29 -1.23
C VAL A 15 8.20 -16.54 -1.30
N ASP A 16 7.94 -17.51 -0.43
CA ASP A 16 8.72 -18.75 -0.34
C ASP A 16 10.25 -18.51 -0.25
N GLY A 17 10.64 -17.51 0.54
CA GLY A 17 12.04 -17.14 0.75
C GLY A 17 12.69 -16.34 -0.38
N THR A 18 11.97 -16.10 -1.47
CA THR A 18 12.46 -15.32 -2.61
C THR A 18 11.93 -13.90 -2.56
N THR A 19 12.81 -12.90 -2.66
CA THR A 19 12.42 -11.49 -2.76
C THR A 19 11.79 -11.23 -4.12
N VAL A 20 10.52 -10.79 -4.12
CA VAL A 20 9.76 -10.48 -5.34
C VAL A 20 9.60 -8.99 -5.57
N GLY A 21 9.81 -8.17 -4.55
CA GLY A 21 9.81 -6.71 -4.65
C GLY A 21 10.72 -6.12 -3.57
N SER A 22 11.41 -5.04 -3.91
CA SER A 22 12.33 -4.37 -2.97
C SER A 22 12.53 -2.92 -3.37
N ILE A 23 12.54 -2.03 -2.38
CA ILE A 23 12.79 -0.60 -2.56
C ILE A 23 13.77 -0.08 -1.52
N GLY A 24 14.48 0.99 -1.86
CA GLY A 24 15.18 1.85 -0.92
C GLY A 24 14.22 2.88 -0.31
N PRO A 25 14.67 4.15 -0.13
CA PRO A 25 13.79 5.19 0.43
C PRO A 25 12.54 5.40 -0.40
N GLY A 26 11.40 5.53 0.28
CA GLY A 26 10.12 5.71 -0.39
C GLY A 26 8.92 5.39 0.49
N MET A 27 7.94 4.73 -0.09
CA MET A 27 6.70 4.35 0.60
C MET A 27 6.41 2.86 0.46
N LEU A 28 6.04 2.23 1.57
CA LEU A 28 5.30 0.97 1.55
C LEU A 28 3.81 1.30 1.55
N VAL A 29 3.05 0.73 0.60
CA VAL A 29 1.61 0.90 0.49
C VAL A 29 0.95 -0.47 0.62
N LEU A 30 0.20 -0.67 1.71
CA LEU A 30 -0.64 -1.85 1.89
C LEU A 30 -2.04 -1.49 1.39
N LEU A 31 -2.54 -2.21 0.38
CA LEU A 31 -3.75 -1.84 -0.35
C LEU A 31 -4.86 -2.87 -0.21
N GLY A 32 -6.02 -2.44 0.30
CA GLY A 32 -7.24 -3.22 0.37
C GLY A 32 -8.32 -2.69 -0.57
N VAL A 33 -9.09 -3.59 -1.14
CA VAL A 33 -10.21 -3.30 -2.05
C VAL A 33 -11.52 -3.72 -1.40
N ALA A 34 -12.54 -2.85 -1.46
CA ALA A 34 -13.89 -3.15 -1.01
C ALA A 34 -14.78 -3.62 -2.17
N PRO A 35 -15.89 -4.34 -1.90
CA PRO A 35 -16.77 -4.88 -2.96
C PRO A 35 -17.34 -3.81 -3.90
N GLY A 36 -17.56 -2.60 -3.40
CA GLY A 36 -18.12 -1.48 -4.19
C GLY A 36 -17.09 -0.67 -4.96
N ASP A 37 -15.80 -0.98 -4.84
CA ASP A 37 -14.75 -0.22 -5.51
C ASP A 37 -14.66 -0.57 -7.00
N GLY A 38 -14.28 0.43 -7.80
CA GLY A 38 -14.01 0.32 -9.21
C GLY A 38 -12.74 1.08 -9.60
N GLU A 39 -12.54 1.26 -10.90
CA GLU A 39 -11.36 1.93 -11.42
C GLU A 39 -11.22 3.38 -10.93
N GLU A 40 -12.34 4.08 -10.73
CA GLU A 40 -12.30 5.47 -10.24
C GLU A 40 -11.71 5.55 -8.84
N GLU A 41 -12.03 4.60 -7.96
CA GLU A 41 -11.44 4.52 -6.62
C GLU A 41 -9.95 4.25 -6.70
N ALA A 42 -9.51 3.35 -7.59
CA ALA A 42 -8.08 3.08 -7.81
C ALA A 42 -7.33 4.32 -8.30
N ARG A 43 -7.91 5.07 -9.24
CA ARG A 43 -7.33 6.30 -9.77
C ARG A 43 -7.26 7.39 -8.71
N ARG A 44 -8.32 7.54 -7.92
CA ARG A 44 -8.37 8.52 -6.82
C ARG A 44 -7.32 8.20 -5.75
N LEU A 45 -7.21 6.92 -5.38
CA LEU A 45 -6.21 6.48 -4.42
C LEU A 45 -4.79 6.76 -4.91
N ALA A 46 -4.48 6.38 -6.14
CA ALA A 46 -3.15 6.59 -6.71
C ALA A 46 -2.77 8.07 -6.74
N ARG A 47 -3.68 8.94 -7.18
CA ARG A 47 -3.47 10.40 -7.15
C ARG A 47 -3.20 10.90 -5.73
N LYS A 48 -3.95 10.40 -4.74
CA LYS A 48 -3.76 10.81 -3.35
C LYS A 48 -2.42 10.36 -2.80
N VAL A 49 -2.04 9.11 -3.02
CA VAL A 49 -0.76 8.55 -2.54
C VAL A 49 0.42 9.31 -3.13
N THR A 50 0.43 9.53 -4.45
CA THR A 50 1.56 10.22 -5.11
C THR A 50 1.66 11.70 -4.73
N ALA A 51 0.55 12.31 -4.32
CA ALA A 51 0.50 13.71 -3.90
C ALA A 51 0.79 13.92 -2.41
N LEU A 52 0.95 12.85 -1.63
CA LEU A 52 1.27 12.99 -0.20
C LEU A 52 2.60 13.71 0.00
N ARG A 53 2.58 14.74 0.82
CA ARG A 53 3.75 15.55 1.13
C ARG A 53 4.35 15.10 2.46
N ILE A 54 4.92 13.91 2.48
CA ILE A 54 5.43 13.24 3.69
C ILE A 54 6.95 13.10 3.73
N PHE A 55 7.65 13.67 2.77
CA PHE A 55 9.11 13.67 2.75
C PHE A 55 9.65 15.03 3.16
N ASP A 56 10.83 15.01 3.77
CA ASP A 56 11.44 16.23 4.27
C ASP A 56 12.03 17.06 3.12
N ASP A 57 11.82 18.38 3.19
CA ASP A 57 12.50 19.35 2.34
C ASP A 57 13.94 19.63 2.84
N ALA A 58 14.64 20.52 2.16
CA ALA A 58 16.00 20.89 2.53
C ALA A 58 16.10 21.52 3.94
N GLY A 59 15.01 22.06 4.47
CA GLY A 59 14.92 22.63 5.81
C GLY A 59 14.50 21.63 6.89
N GLY A 60 14.32 20.35 6.54
CA GLY A 60 13.87 19.29 7.46
C GLY A 60 12.38 19.32 7.76
N ARG A 61 11.58 20.04 6.97
CA ARG A 61 10.12 20.06 7.11
C ARG A 61 9.48 19.01 6.21
N MET A 62 8.48 18.31 6.74
CA MET A 62 7.68 17.33 5.99
C MET A 62 6.76 18.06 5.00
N SER A 63 7.23 18.31 3.79
CA SER A 63 6.54 19.13 2.80
C SER A 63 6.66 18.64 1.36
N GLU A 64 7.54 17.69 1.09
CA GLU A 64 7.83 17.23 -0.27
C GLU A 64 7.04 15.96 -0.62
N PRO A 65 6.52 15.85 -1.87
CA PRO A 65 5.96 14.60 -2.36
C PRO A 65 7.07 13.59 -2.68
N LEU A 66 6.67 12.42 -3.22
CA LEU A 66 7.58 11.31 -3.48
C LEU A 66 8.82 11.69 -4.31
N GLY A 67 8.65 12.49 -5.37
CA GLY A 67 9.73 12.82 -6.29
C GLY A 67 10.19 11.64 -7.15
N ASP A 68 11.29 11.84 -7.88
CA ASP A 68 11.81 10.83 -8.84
C ASP A 68 12.89 9.91 -8.24
N ASP A 69 13.42 10.26 -7.06
CA ASP A 69 14.51 9.55 -6.39
C ASP A 69 14.02 8.55 -5.33
N ARG A 70 12.73 8.38 -5.18
CA ARG A 70 12.09 7.47 -4.21
C ARG A 70 11.15 6.51 -4.93
N GLU A 71 10.91 5.37 -4.30
CA GLU A 71 10.14 4.29 -4.88
C GLU A 71 8.93 3.93 -4.02
N ILE A 72 7.98 3.22 -4.63
CA ILE A 72 6.82 2.66 -3.93
C ILE A 72 6.88 1.14 -4.03
N LEU A 73 6.66 0.47 -2.90
CA LEU A 73 6.34 -0.96 -2.84
C LEU A 73 4.88 -1.10 -2.46
N CYS A 74 4.07 -1.69 -3.34
CA CYS A 74 2.64 -1.88 -3.10
C CYS A 74 2.32 -3.36 -2.90
N VAL A 75 1.70 -3.69 -1.77
CA VAL A 75 1.34 -5.05 -1.39
C VAL A 75 -0.16 -5.13 -1.16
N SER A 76 -0.81 -6.12 -1.77
CA SER A 76 -2.23 -6.39 -1.54
C SER A 76 -2.47 -6.83 -0.09
N GLN A 77 -3.45 -6.21 0.57
CA GLN A 77 -3.73 -6.39 2.00
C GLN A 77 -5.24 -6.35 2.26
N PHE A 78 -5.94 -7.43 1.92
CA PHE A 78 -7.41 -7.49 2.12
C PHE A 78 -7.79 -7.40 3.60
N THR A 79 -6.90 -7.79 4.51
CA THR A 79 -7.13 -7.74 5.95
C THR A 79 -7.32 -6.34 6.50
N LEU A 80 -7.04 -5.28 5.72
CA LEU A 80 -7.41 -3.91 6.07
C LEU A 80 -8.94 -3.73 6.21
N TYR A 81 -9.73 -4.62 5.61
CA TYR A 81 -11.18 -4.69 5.76
C TYR A 81 -11.64 -5.72 6.79
N GLY A 82 -10.72 -6.25 7.58
CA GLY A 82 -11.05 -7.13 8.70
C GLY A 82 -11.90 -6.40 9.74
N ASP A 83 -13.02 -7.02 10.13
CA ASP A 83 -13.90 -6.49 11.17
C ASP A 83 -13.74 -7.32 12.45
N ILE A 84 -13.31 -6.67 13.52
CA ILE A 84 -13.08 -7.29 14.84
C ILE A 84 -14.02 -6.71 15.91
N ARG A 85 -15.08 -6.00 15.51
CA ARG A 85 -16.01 -5.36 16.46
C ARG A 85 -16.84 -6.36 17.26
N LYS A 86 -17.07 -7.57 16.74
CA LYS A 86 -17.93 -8.60 17.34
C LYS A 86 -17.16 -9.82 17.84
N GLY A 87 -15.93 -9.63 18.30
CA GLY A 87 -15.11 -10.71 18.83
C GLY A 87 -13.68 -10.66 18.32
N ASN A 88 -12.90 -11.70 18.67
CA ASN A 88 -11.46 -11.72 18.42
C ASN A 88 -11.08 -12.42 17.11
N ARG A 89 -12.03 -13.10 16.46
CA ARG A 89 -11.82 -13.67 15.13
C ARG A 89 -12.26 -12.66 14.07
N PRO A 90 -11.36 -12.18 13.22
CA PRO A 90 -11.73 -11.20 12.18
C PRO A 90 -12.73 -11.76 11.18
N SER A 91 -13.69 -10.92 10.78
CA SER A 91 -14.53 -11.16 9.62
C SER A 91 -14.01 -10.36 8.44
N PHE A 92 -13.94 -10.96 7.25
CA PHE A 92 -13.44 -10.31 6.02
C PHE A 92 -14.52 -10.08 4.98
N THR A 93 -15.79 -10.06 5.39
CA THR A 93 -16.92 -9.81 4.48
C THR A 93 -16.89 -8.43 3.85
N GLY A 94 -16.17 -7.48 4.45
CA GLY A 94 -15.96 -6.14 3.90
C GLY A 94 -14.88 -6.05 2.83
N ALA A 95 -14.16 -7.13 2.57
CA ALA A 95 -13.15 -7.19 1.51
C ALA A 95 -13.75 -7.69 0.20
N ALA A 96 -13.32 -7.12 -0.93
CA ALA A 96 -13.70 -7.62 -2.25
C ALA A 96 -13.16 -9.03 -2.47
N PRO A 97 -13.90 -9.90 -3.19
CA PRO A 97 -13.38 -11.20 -3.58
C PRO A 97 -12.18 -11.06 -4.53
N PRO A 98 -11.27 -12.06 -4.58
CA PRO A 98 -10.04 -11.98 -5.36
C PRO A 98 -10.24 -11.58 -6.84
N GLY A 99 -11.25 -12.13 -7.50
CA GLY A 99 -11.54 -11.83 -8.91
C GLY A 99 -11.90 -10.36 -9.17
N HIS A 100 -12.43 -9.66 -8.15
CA HIS A 100 -12.72 -8.23 -8.23
C HIS A 100 -11.53 -7.39 -7.76
N ALA A 101 -10.83 -7.83 -6.73
CA ALA A 101 -9.76 -7.09 -6.11
C ALA A 101 -8.48 -7.06 -6.95
N GLU A 102 -8.07 -8.18 -7.56
CA GLU A 102 -6.79 -8.30 -8.26
C GLU A 102 -6.64 -7.33 -9.43
N PRO A 103 -7.62 -7.17 -10.35
CA PRO A 103 -7.50 -6.19 -11.42
C PRO A 103 -7.36 -4.75 -10.92
N LEU A 104 -8.04 -4.39 -9.82
CA LEU A 104 -7.95 -3.05 -9.24
C LEU A 104 -6.62 -2.82 -8.51
N TYR A 105 -6.11 -3.85 -7.87
CA TYR A 105 -4.76 -3.83 -7.30
C TYR A 105 -3.71 -3.62 -8.41
N ASP A 106 -3.81 -4.39 -9.51
CA ASP A 106 -2.89 -4.27 -10.64
C ASP A 106 -2.94 -2.86 -11.24
N LEU A 107 -4.14 -2.30 -11.43
CA LEU A 107 -4.30 -0.94 -11.93
C LEU A 107 -3.66 0.08 -10.99
N ALA A 108 -3.90 -0.04 -9.68
CA ALA A 108 -3.31 0.86 -8.70
C ALA A 108 -1.79 0.80 -8.73
N CYS A 109 -1.20 -0.40 -8.77
CA CYS A 109 0.25 -0.58 -8.87
C CYS A 109 0.83 0.06 -10.12
N GLU A 110 0.15 -0.10 -11.26
CA GLU A 110 0.55 0.52 -12.53
C GLU A 110 0.55 2.04 -12.43
N LEU A 111 -0.55 2.62 -11.91
CA LEU A 111 -0.69 4.06 -11.74
C LEU A 111 0.33 4.64 -10.75
N LEU A 112 0.71 3.87 -9.74
CA LEU A 112 1.73 4.26 -8.75
C LEU A 112 3.16 4.08 -9.26
N GLY A 113 3.37 3.36 -10.37
CA GLY A 113 4.71 2.95 -10.81
C GLY A 113 5.42 2.08 -9.79
N ALA A 114 4.66 1.25 -9.06
CA ALA A 114 5.15 0.55 -7.88
C ALA A 114 5.84 -0.77 -8.19
N GLN A 115 6.85 -1.11 -7.38
CA GLN A 115 7.26 -2.50 -7.15
C GLN A 115 6.11 -3.22 -6.46
N ARG A 116 5.99 -4.54 -6.66
CA ARG A 116 4.83 -5.32 -6.20
C ARG A 116 5.20 -6.52 -5.35
N GLY A 117 4.28 -6.91 -4.47
CA GLY A 117 4.21 -8.27 -3.97
C GLY A 117 3.53 -9.20 -4.97
N GLU A 118 3.14 -10.38 -4.52
CA GLU A 118 2.41 -11.37 -5.32
C GLU A 118 0.99 -11.50 -4.76
N PHE A 119 -0.01 -11.13 -5.57
CA PHE A 119 -1.41 -11.17 -5.15
C PHE A 119 -1.83 -12.59 -4.74
N GLY A 120 -2.45 -12.70 -3.57
CA GLY A 120 -2.96 -13.97 -3.05
C GLY A 120 -1.92 -14.90 -2.44
N ALA A 121 -0.63 -14.57 -2.50
CA ALA A 121 0.42 -15.38 -1.90
C ALA A 121 0.56 -15.12 -0.39
N ALA A 122 1.14 -16.06 0.32
CA ALA A 122 1.67 -15.83 1.66
C ALA A 122 2.98 -15.04 1.52
N MET A 123 3.03 -13.86 2.12
CA MET A 123 4.16 -12.93 1.96
C MET A 123 4.75 -12.56 3.31
N GLU A 124 6.08 -12.44 3.34
CA GLU A 124 6.79 -11.78 4.42
C GLU A 124 7.18 -10.38 3.97
N VAL A 125 6.66 -9.37 4.67
CA VAL A 125 6.91 -7.95 4.35
C VAL A 125 7.84 -7.39 5.43
N GLU A 126 9.01 -6.94 4.98
CA GLU A 126 10.02 -6.33 5.85
C GLU A 126 10.17 -4.87 5.51
N LEU A 127 10.24 -4.01 6.52
CA LEU A 127 10.38 -2.57 6.30
C LEU A 127 11.11 -1.91 7.47
N VAL A 128 11.69 -0.75 7.18
CA VAL A 128 12.16 0.19 8.19
C VAL A 128 11.32 1.45 8.08
N ASN A 129 10.41 1.65 9.04
CA ASN A 129 9.53 2.81 9.06
C ASN A 129 10.32 4.05 9.46
N ASP A 130 10.40 4.99 8.54
CA ASP A 130 11.17 6.22 8.70
C ASP A 130 10.30 7.33 9.27
N GLY A 131 10.74 7.87 10.40
CA GLY A 131 10.06 9.01 11.01
C GLY A 131 9.58 8.79 12.44
N PRO A 132 8.72 7.82 12.85
CA PRO A 132 7.84 7.02 11.99
C PRO A 132 6.70 7.85 11.37
N VAL A 133 6.35 7.50 10.14
CA VAL A 133 5.20 8.09 9.43
C VAL A 133 4.34 6.96 8.90
N THR A 134 3.09 6.91 9.36
CA THR A 134 2.11 5.89 8.99
C THR A 134 0.73 6.56 8.88
N LEU A 135 0.10 6.45 7.72
CA LEU A 135 -1.16 7.10 7.41
C LEU A 135 -2.14 6.11 6.80
N LEU A 136 -3.41 6.25 7.15
CA LEU A 136 -4.51 5.51 6.51
C LEU A 136 -5.24 6.44 5.54
N ILE A 137 -5.38 5.99 4.30
CA ILE A 137 -6.16 6.66 3.25
C ILE A 137 -7.38 5.81 2.96
N GLU A 138 -8.54 6.43 2.93
CA GLU A 138 -9.80 5.81 2.51
C GLU A 138 -10.40 6.61 1.36
N THR A 139 -10.92 5.90 0.39
CA THR A 139 -11.62 6.51 -0.75
C THR A 139 -13.12 6.27 -0.69
#